data_e429be12edef4a92c4d21a4ef9d731ac
#
_entry.id   e429be12edef4a92c4d21a4ef9d731ac
#
_cell.length_a   1.000
_cell.length_b   1.000
_cell.length_c   1.000
_cell.angle_alpha   90.00
_cell.angle_beta   90.00
_cell.angle_gamma   90.00
#
_symmetry.space_group_name_H-M   'P 1'
#
loop_
_entity.id
_entity.type
_entity.pdbx_description
1 polymer ?
#
loop_
_entity_poly.entity_id
_entity_poly.type
_entity_poly.pdbx_seq_one_letter_code
_entity_poly.pdbx_strand_id
1 'polypeptide(L)'
;MIQFPSTAAEFEAWDAFVEHYPQASHLLYSDWLHSYRNYGFQTEIGMYQTAGGIQGGFGAVIAKVVGFRFYIIPYGPIGTAPEVIQACLDAALNRAQAVGACIIQVTLPMGSQSCRPMYRWNEDYIPPGFQLGNAFKYVYSSPGFNWVDLTGQNTLEGLIESFPSASFRRDVRSGMRKNEQLSCATTSEEVALAYALCQENADENGYQILSWSDIGPTLLTLIGKGRLKLLTTTSDGQLKGAGLFLKAGQYYTYVMGGTKKEKPTRHTGHYLQMKALEMALQEGMDGYNISLGGSEGVKAFKGSFGTVPYYFNEGTYYRVLKPIRFKIFRYFDTWIKPYKGHIAKLLKRIKRYNED
;
A
#
# COMPACT_ATOMS: atom_id res chain seq x y z
N MET A 1 -15.50 18.35 -13.76
CA MET A 1 -16.66 17.48 -13.41
C MET A 1 -16.15 16.12 -12.98
N ILE A 2 -16.76 15.46 -11.96
CA ILE A 2 -16.39 14.09 -11.57
C ILE A 2 -17.05 13.10 -12.51
N GLN A 3 -16.23 12.19 -13.04
CA GLN A 3 -16.65 11.06 -13.88
C GLN A 3 -16.22 9.75 -13.20
N PHE A 4 -16.99 8.70 -13.45
CA PHE A 4 -16.71 7.36 -12.93
C PHE A 4 -16.38 6.43 -14.11
N PRO A 5 -15.14 5.92 -14.23
CA PRO A 5 -14.73 5.09 -15.34
C PRO A 5 -15.56 3.79 -15.39
N SER A 6 -15.94 3.40 -16.59
CA SER A 6 -16.74 2.21 -16.88
C SER A 6 -16.09 1.32 -17.95
N THR A 7 -15.16 1.84 -18.72
CA THR A 7 -14.47 1.14 -19.79
C THR A 7 -13.01 0.88 -19.44
N ALA A 8 -12.39 -0.12 -20.06
CA ALA A 8 -10.96 -0.41 -19.87
C ALA A 8 -10.07 0.79 -20.22
N ALA A 9 -10.42 1.54 -21.27
CA ALA A 9 -9.68 2.73 -21.69
C ALA A 9 -9.73 3.84 -20.65
N GLU A 10 -10.88 4.04 -19.99
CA GLU A 10 -11.02 5.03 -18.92
C GLU A 10 -10.24 4.63 -17.66
N PHE A 11 -10.22 3.34 -17.31
CA PHE A 11 -9.37 2.85 -16.21
C PHE A 11 -7.89 3.02 -16.53
N GLU A 12 -7.47 2.76 -17.77
CA GLU A 12 -6.07 2.97 -18.16
C GLU A 12 -5.69 4.47 -18.19
N ALA A 13 -6.60 5.35 -18.59
CA ALA A 13 -6.39 6.80 -18.50
C ALA A 13 -6.21 7.27 -17.03
N TRP A 14 -7.01 6.72 -16.11
CA TRP A 14 -6.84 6.95 -14.68
C TRP A 14 -5.49 6.44 -14.18
N ASP A 15 -5.14 5.21 -14.52
CA ASP A 15 -3.90 4.59 -14.09
C ASP A 15 -2.67 5.34 -14.64
N ALA A 16 -2.74 5.83 -15.88
CA ALA A 16 -1.72 6.70 -16.46
C ALA A 16 -1.59 8.02 -15.69
N PHE A 17 -2.69 8.62 -15.26
CA PHE A 17 -2.65 9.80 -14.38
C PHE A 17 -1.97 9.48 -13.05
N VAL A 18 -2.32 8.36 -12.41
CA VAL A 18 -1.70 7.90 -11.16
C VAL A 18 -0.19 7.69 -11.33
N GLU A 19 0.22 7.13 -12.46
CA GLU A 19 1.62 6.85 -12.77
C GLU A 19 2.47 8.12 -12.87
N HIS A 20 1.88 9.22 -13.36
CA HIS A 20 2.59 10.48 -13.57
C HIS A 20 2.36 11.50 -12.45
N TYR A 21 1.36 11.30 -11.59
CA TYR A 21 1.09 12.24 -10.50
C TYR A 21 2.09 12.02 -9.34
N PRO A 22 2.98 13.00 -9.03
CA PRO A 22 4.14 12.78 -8.17
C PRO A 22 3.82 12.18 -6.80
N GLN A 23 2.67 12.53 -6.23
CA GLN A 23 2.24 12.08 -4.90
C GLN A 23 1.25 10.94 -4.94
N ALA A 24 1.09 10.27 -6.06
CA ALA A 24 0.23 9.11 -6.16
C ALA A 24 0.75 7.95 -5.29
N SER A 25 -0.10 6.99 -5.06
CA SER A 25 0.23 5.73 -4.42
C SER A 25 -0.30 4.58 -5.26
N HIS A 26 0.35 3.43 -5.20
CA HIS A 26 -0.14 2.20 -5.80
C HIS A 26 -1.56 1.82 -5.34
N LEU A 27 -2.00 2.33 -4.18
CA LEU A 27 -3.36 2.14 -3.66
C LEU A 27 -4.45 2.79 -4.54
N LEU A 28 -4.04 3.64 -5.49
CA LEU A 28 -4.95 4.29 -6.43
C LEU A 28 -5.10 3.54 -7.76
N TYR A 29 -4.18 2.62 -8.10
CA TYR A 29 -4.29 1.85 -9.34
C TYR A 29 -5.59 1.07 -9.40
N SER A 30 -6.24 1.09 -10.55
CA SER A 30 -7.50 0.38 -10.78
C SER A 30 -7.39 -1.11 -10.50
N ASP A 31 -6.32 -1.76 -10.96
CA ASP A 31 -6.06 -3.18 -10.72
C ASP A 31 -5.86 -3.49 -9.23
N TRP A 32 -5.16 -2.61 -8.49
CA TRP A 32 -5.00 -2.77 -7.05
C TRP A 32 -6.32 -2.64 -6.31
N LEU A 33 -7.12 -1.63 -6.64
CA LEU A 33 -8.46 -1.45 -6.08
C LEU A 33 -9.36 -2.63 -6.41
N HIS A 34 -9.33 -3.12 -7.64
CA HIS A 34 -10.15 -4.25 -8.07
C HIS A 34 -9.82 -5.54 -7.32
N SER A 35 -8.61 -5.72 -6.77
CA SER A 35 -8.27 -6.88 -5.94
C SER A 35 -9.17 -7.02 -4.70
N TYR A 36 -9.72 -5.92 -4.20
CA TYR A 36 -10.67 -5.97 -3.07
C TYR A 36 -11.99 -6.68 -3.40
N ARG A 37 -12.30 -6.88 -4.68
CA ARG A 37 -13.47 -7.66 -5.12
C ARG A 37 -13.38 -9.13 -4.71
N ASN A 38 -12.16 -9.66 -4.56
CA ASN A 38 -11.92 -11.01 -4.07
C ASN A 38 -12.40 -11.22 -2.62
N TYR A 39 -12.59 -10.13 -1.87
CA TYR A 39 -13.16 -10.12 -0.52
C TYR A 39 -14.66 -9.80 -0.49
N GLY A 40 -15.31 -9.76 -1.66
CA GLY A 40 -16.71 -9.39 -1.80
C GLY A 40 -16.98 -7.89 -1.60
N PHE A 41 -15.95 -7.04 -1.68
CA PHE A 41 -16.11 -5.60 -1.64
C PHE A 41 -16.33 -5.03 -3.04
N GLN A 42 -17.02 -3.92 -3.12
CA GLN A 42 -17.15 -3.16 -4.35
C GLN A 42 -16.07 -2.06 -4.38
N THR A 43 -15.70 -1.64 -5.57
CA THR A 43 -14.72 -0.57 -5.75
C THR A 43 -15.22 0.41 -6.80
N GLU A 44 -14.87 1.68 -6.64
CA GLU A 44 -15.12 2.69 -7.64
C GLU A 44 -13.98 3.71 -7.68
N ILE A 45 -13.83 4.38 -8.81
CA ILE A 45 -12.87 5.45 -9.03
C ILE A 45 -13.66 6.69 -9.45
N GLY A 46 -13.37 7.83 -8.84
CA GLY A 46 -13.89 9.12 -9.26
C GLY A 46 -12.77 9.96 -9.84
N MET A 47 -12.91 10.38 -11.11
CA MET A 47 -11.92 11.20 -11.82
C MET A 47 -12.46 12.63 -11.96
N TYR A 48 -11.69 13.62 -11.51
CA TYR A 48 -11.98 15.02 -11.83
C TYR A 48 -11.38 15.35 -13.18
N GLN A 49 -12.24 15.54 -14.17
CA GLN A 49 -11.84 15.75 -15.55
C GLN A 49 -12.23 17.15 -16.04
N THR A 50 -11.31 17.76 -16.78
CA THR A 50 -11.47 19.03 -17.49
C THR A 50 -11.16 18.84 -18.98
N ALA A 51 -11.26 19.89 -19.79
CA ALA A 51 -10.81 19.86 -21.18
C ALA A 51 -9.30 19.56 -21.31
N GLY A 52 -8.51 19.88 -20.29
CA GLY A 52 -7.07 19.58 -20.22
C GLY A 52 -6.72 18.17 -19.70
N GLY A 53 -7.71 17.27 -19.54
CA GLY A 53 -7.50 15.93 -19.04
C GLY A 53 -7.84 15.76 -17.55
N ILE A 54 -7.38 14.64 -16.95
CA ILE A 54 -7.60 14.32 -15.55
C ILE A 54 -6.73 15.26 -14.69
N GLN A 55 -7.36 15.93 -13.73
CA GLN A 55 -6.70 16.85 -12.80
C GLN A 55 -6.64 16.33 -11.38
N GLY A 56 -7.31 15.21 -11.08
CA GLY A 56 -7.35 14.59 -9.78
C GLY A 56 -8.42 13.53 -9.69
N GLY A 57 -8.57 12.96 -8.50
CA GLY A 57 -9.57 11.93 -8.27
C GLY A 57 -9.32 11.12 -7.00
N PHE A 58 -10.04 10.03 -6.89
CA PHE A 58 -9.93 9.10 -5.77
C PHE A 58 -10.27 7.68 -6.19
N GLY A 59 -9.69 6.70 -5.48
CA GLY A 59 -10.11 5.32 -5.52
C GLY A 59 -10.78 4.94 -4.20
N ALA A 60 -11.95 4.31 -4.26
CA ALA A 60 -12.71 3.94 -3.09
C ALA A 60 -13.01 2.44 -3.03
N VAL A 61 -12.99 1.89 -1.82
CA VAL A 61 -13.46 0.55 -1.50
C VAL A 61 -14.77 0.67 -0.71
N ILE A 62 -15.82 0.06 -1.22
CA ILE A 62 -17.13 0.00 -0.58
C ILE A 62 -17.21 -1.36 0.12
N ALA A 63 -16.75 -1.39 1.38
CA ALA A 63 -16.73 -2.61 2.16
C ALA A 63 -18.09 -2.89 2.76
N LYS A 64 -18.54 -4.16 2.67
CA LYS A 64 -19.75 -4.65 3.35
C LYS A 64 -19.35 -5.66 4.42
N VAL A 65 -19.58 -5.31 5.68
CA VAL A 65 -19.26 -6.17 6.82
C VAL A 65 -20.49 -6.31 7.72
N VAL A 66 -20.97 -7.54 7.91
CA VAL A 66 -22.14 -7.86 8.76
C VAL A 66 -23.37 -6.96 8.45
N GLY A 67 -23.62 -6.72 7.15
CA GLY A 67 -24.75 -5.90 6.70
C GLY A 67 -24.54 -4.38 6.75
N PHE A 68 -23.42 -3.91 7.31
CA PHE A 68 -23.05 -2.50 7.31
C PHE A 68 -22.16 -2.19 6.10
N ARG A 69 -22.31 -1.01 5.50
CA ARG A 69 -21.48 -0.53 4.41
C ARG A 69 -20.56 0.59 4.90
N PHE A 70 -19.35 0.59 4.37
CA PHE A 70 -18.29 1.55 4.66
C PHE A 70 -17.69 2.02 3.36
N TYR A 71 -17.51 3.33 3.21
CA TYR A 71 -16.90 3.94 2.03
C TYR A 71 -15.50 4.41 2.40
N ILE A 72 -14.47 3.72 1.89
CA ILE A 72 -13.10 3.92 2.33
C ILE A 72 -12.24 4.35 1.15
N ILE A 73 -11.60 5.50 1.27
CA ILE A 73 -10.57 5.97 0.36
C ILE A 73 -9.22 5.69 1.05
N PRO A 74 -8.51 4.61 0.66
CA PRO A 74 -7.31 4.15 1.35
C PRO A 74 -6.13 5.11 1.20
N TYR A 75 -6.16 5.96 0.18
CA TYR A 75 -5.20 7.01 -0.12
C TYR A 75 -5.86 8.06 -1.02
N GLY A 76 -5.77 9.33 -0.65
CA GLY A 76 -6.41 10.42 -1.39
C GLY A 76 -7.67 10.97 -0.69
N PRO A 77 -8.41 11.84 -1.41
CA PRO A 77 -8.26 12.24 -2.81
C PRO A 77 -6.92 12.91 -3.13
N ILE A 78 -6.52 12.81 -4.41
CA ILE A 78 -5.39 13.54 -4.98
C ILE A 78 -5.87 14.55 -6.02
N GLY A 79 -5.10 15.60 -6.25
CA GLY A 79 -5.47 16.61 -7.24
C GLY A 79 -4.43 17.71 -7.42
N THR A 80 -4.42 18.31 -8.58
CA THR A 80 -3.45 19.36 -8.97
C THR A 80 -3.67 20.70 -8.26
N ALA A 81 -4.81 20.87 -7.59
CA ALA A 81 -5.16 22.08 -6.85
C ALA A 81 -6.12 21.76 -5.67
N PRO A 82 -6.15 22.58 -4.60
CA PRO A 82 -7.04 22.38 -3.46
C PRO A 82 -8.52 22.26 -3.83
N GLU A 83 -8.97 23.03 -4.83
CA GLU A 83 -10.34 23.02 -5.31
C GLU A 83 -10.72 21.69 -5.97
N VAL A 84 -9.76 21.05 -6.63
CA VAL A 84 -9.92 19.71 -7.22
C VAL A 84 -10.09 18.66 -6.12
N ILE A 85 -9.27 18.73 -5.08
CA ILE A 85 -9.38 17.83 -3.93
C ILE A 85 -10.72 18.01 -3.22
N GLN A 86 -11.13 19.25 -2.98
CA GLN A 86 -12.42 19.53 -2.34
C GLN A 86 -13.58 18.97 -3.18
N ALA A 87 -13.57 19.19 -4.50
CA ALA A 87 -14.58 18.65 -5.41
C ALA A 87 -14.62 17.12 -5.39
N CYS A 88 -13.45 16.47 -5.28
CA CYS A 88 -13.35 15.02 -5.12
C CYS A 88 -13.91 14.53 -3.77
N LEU A 89 -13.63 15.26 -2.68
CA LEU A 89 -14.18 14.94 -1.35
C LEU A 89 -15.71 15.07 -1.32
N ASP A 90 -16.25 16.13 -1.92
CA ASP A 90 -17.70 16.34 -1.99
C ASP A 90 -18.38 15.25 -2.82
N ALA A 91 -17.80 14.88 -3.94
CA ALA A 91 -18.30 13.78 -4.76
C ALA A 91 -18.23 12.44 -4.02
N ALA A 92 -17.13 12.14 -3.35
CA ALA A 92 -16.98 10.93 -2.54
C ALA A 92 -18.01 10.87 -1.40
N LEU A 93 -18.27 12.01 -0.74
CA LEU A 93 -19.30 12.12 0.29
C LEU A 93 -20.69 11.82 -0.27
N ASN A 94 -21.04 12.40 -1.41
CA ASN A 94 -22.32 12.15 -2.08
C ASN A 94 -22.45 10.66 -2.47
N ARG A 95 -21.39 10.06 -3.00
CA ARG A 95 -21.36 8.62 -3.32
C ARG A 95 -21.53 7.75 -2.07
N ALA A 96 -20.81 8.06 -0.99
CA ALA A 96 -20.93 7.34 0.28
C ALA A 96 -22.36 7.37 0.83
N GLN A 97 -23.04 8.53 0.72
CA GLN A 97 -24.45 8.67 1.08
C GLN A 97 -25.35 7.83 0.16
N ALA A 98 -25.16 7.92 -1.16
CA ALA A 98 -25.95 7.19 -2.15
C ALA A 98 -25.86 5.67 -1.98
N VAL A 99 -24.67 5.12 -1.70
CA VAL A 99 -24.50 3.69 -1.44
C VAL A 99 -24.94 3.29 -0.03
N GLY A 100 -25.37 4.23 0.79
CA GLY A 100 -25.89 3.98 2.13
C GLY A 100 -24.81 3.59 3.14
N ALA A 101 -23.60 4.11 3.01
CA ALA A 101 -22.51 3.86 3.93
C ALA A 101 -22.80 4.40 5.35
N CYS A 102 -22.26 3.72 6.36
CA CYS A 102 -22.33 4.18 7.75
C CYS A 102 -21.32 5.31 8.02
N ILE A 103 -20.16 5.21 7.39
CA ILE A 103 -19.12 6.23 7.42
C ILE A 103 -18.48 6.36 6.04
N ILE A 104 -17.88 7.51 5.80
CA ILE A 104 -16.81 7.69 4.84
C ILE A 104 -15.50 7.87 5.58
N GLN A 105 -14.43 7.23 5.14
CA GLN A 105 -13.08 7.40 5.66
C GLN A 105 -12.12 7.73 4.52
N VAL A 106 -11.25 8.68 4.74
CA VAL A 106 -10.25 9.14 3.77
C VAL A 106 -8.88 9.21 4.43
N THR A 107 -7.82 8.88 3.69
CA THR A 107 -6.44 9.08 4.13
C THR A 107 -5.80 10.07 3.18
N LEU A 108 -5.69 11.32 3.62
CA LEU A 108 -5.08 12.38 2.82
C LEU A 108 -3.56 12.25 2.87
N PRO A 109 -2.87 12.34 1.72
CA PRO A 109 -1.41 12.32 1.67
C PRO A 109 -0.86 13.66 2.17
N MET A 110 -0.73 13.78 3.49
CA MET A 110 -0.11 14.94 4.13
C MET A 110 1.33 14.60 4.48
N GLY A 111 2.24 15.46 4.12
CA GLY A 111 3.65 15.30 4.41
C GLY A 111 4.25 16.55 5.05
N SER A 112 5.42 16.42 5.69
CA SER A 112 6.17 17.56 6.19
C SER A 112 6.74 18.39 5.02
N GLN A 113 7.13 19.66 5.27
CA GLN A 113 7.72 20.54 4.24
C GLN A 113 8.97 19.94 3.57
N SER A 114 9.69 19.09 4.28
CA SER A 114 10.88 18.42 3.79
C SER A 114 10.58 17.20 2.94
N CYS A 115 9.32 16.73 2.90
CA CYS A 115 8.92 15.58 2.11
C CYS A 115 8.59 16.02 0.67
N ARG A 116 9.56 15.95 -0.21
CA ARG A 116 9.31 15.87 -1.64
C ARG A 116 8.92 14.42 -1.93
N PRO A 117 7.93 14.18 -2.66
CA PRO A 117 6.97 14.85 -3.49
C PRO A 117 5.63 15.18 -2.80
N MET A 118 5.61 15.25 -1.49
CA MET A 118 4.35 15.44 -0.78
C MET A 118 3.98 16.91 -0.67
N TYR A 119 2.87 17.30 -1.27
CA TYR A 119 2.33 18.63 -1.11
C TYR A 119 1.75 18.80 0.28
N ARG A 120 2.08 19.93 0.88
CA ARG A 120 1.27 20.47 1.96
C ARG A 120 0.08 21.17 1.35
N TRP A 121 -1.05 20.54 1.45
CA TRP A 121 -2.28 21.23 1.12
C TRP A 121 -2.60 22.29 2.16
N ASN A 122 -2.45 21.97 3.39
CA ASN A 122 -2.47 22.80 4.58
C ASN A 122 -2.18 21.86 5.75
N GLU A 123 -1.24 22.16 6.63
CA GLU A 123 -0.93 21.32 7.79
C GLU A 123 -2.12 21.15 8.72
N ASP A 124 -2.98 22.17 8.74
CA ASP A 124 -4.17 22.23 9.59
C ASP A 124 -5.47 21.88 8.83
N TYR A 125 -5.37 21.39 7.58
CA TYR A 125 -6.57 21.07 6.81
C TYR A 125 -7.25 19.83 7.36
N ILE A 126 -8.36 20.03 8.05
CA ILE A 126 -9.31 18.98 8.41
C ILE A 126 -10.51 19.11 7.48
N PRO A 127 -10.86 18.07 6.72
CA PRO A 127 -12.04 18.14 5.86
C PRO A 127 -13.29 18.51 6.68
N PRO A 128 -14.11 19.47 6.24
CA PRO A 128 -15.27 19.93 7.00
C PRO A 128 -16.21 18.79 7.40
N GLY A 129 -16.51 18.70 8.69
CA GLY A 129 -17.38 17.66 9.26
C GLY A 129 -16.76 16.27 9.38
N PHE A 130 -15.46 16.15 9.15
CA PHE A 130 -14.71 14.93 9.43
C PHE A 130 -14.07 14.99 10.82
N GLN A 131 -13.74 13.81 11.34
CA GLN A 131 -13.04 13.62 12.60
C GLN A 131 -11.73 12.88 12.31
N LEU A 132 -10.68 13.22 13.05
CA LEU A 132 -9.40 12.52 12.97
C LEU A 132 -9.57 11.08 13.47
N GLY A 133 -8.98 10.14 12.76
CA GLY A 133 -8.85 8.75 13.18
C GLY A 133 -9.17 7.72 12.10
N ASN A 134 -8.67 6.51 12.32
CA ASN A 134 -8.94 5.33 11.51
C ASN A 134 -10.08 4.51 12.14
N ALA A 135 -11.29 4.75 11.70
CA ALA A 135 -12.50 4.13 12.24
C ALA A 135 -12.79 2.74 11.65
N PHE A 136 -12.23 2.41 10.49
CA PHE A 136 -12.44 1.15 9.79
C PHE A 136 -11.10 0.54 9.34
N LYS A 137 -10.73 -0.61 9.91
CA LYS A 137 -9.40 -1.22 9.78
C LYS A 137 -9.35 -2.43 8.83
N TYR A 138 -10.43 -2.76 8.13
CA TYR A 138 -10.50 -3.92 7.23
C TYR A 138 -10.06 -3.62 5.80
N VAL A 139 -9.85 -2.35 5.48
CA VAL A 139 -9.20 -1.89 4.26
C VAL A 139 -7.89 -1.24 4.67
N TYR A 140 -6.80 -1.69 4.06
CA TYR A 140 -5.50 -1.10 4.33
C TYR A 140 -5.50 0.36 3.88
N SER A 141 -5.14 1.24 4.77
CA SER A 141 -4.84 2.64 4.48
C SER A 141 -3.39 2.89 4.83
N SER A 142 -2.68 3.65 4.01
CA SER A 142 -1.25 3.91 4.25
C SER A 142 -1.07 4.64 5.59
N PRO A 143 -0.26 4.11 6.52
CA PRO A 143 0.03 4.81 7.77
C PRO A 143 1.04 5.95 7.59
N GLY A 144 1.65 6.06 6.41
CA GLY A 144 2.69 7.01 6.08
C GLY A 144 3.77 6.42 5.19
N PHE A 145 4.86 7.16 5.05
CA PHE A 145 6.05 6.75 4.32
C PHE A 145 7.26 6.64 5.24
N ASN A 146 8.19 5.78 4.90
CA ASN A 146 9.55 5.77 5.43
C ASN A 146 10.48 6.03 4.23
N TRP A 147 10.90 7.28 4.08
CA TRP A 147 11.39 7.84 2.83
C TRP A 147 12.90 7.86 2.76
N VAL A 148 13.45 7.31 1.68
CA VAL A 148 14.83 7.55 1.24
C VAL A 148 14.77 8.59 0.12
N ASP A 149 15.37 9.75 0.36
CA ASP A 149 15.45 10.83 -0.63
C ASP A 149 16.53 10.49 -1.66
N LEU A 150 16.14 10.43 -2.92
CA LEU A 150 17.04 10.20 -4.05
C LEU A 150 17.35 11.50 -4.82
N THR A 151 16.75 12.62 -4.42
CA THR A 151 16.96 13.90 -5.09
C THR A 151 18.43 14.32 -5.01
N GLY A 152 19.06 14.55 -6.16
CA GLY A 152 20.48 14.91 -6.23
C GLY A 152 21.46 13.75 -6.05
N GLN A 153 20.97 12.52 -5.84
CA GLN A 153 21.81 11.32 -5.84
C GLN A 153 22.00 10.85 -7.29
N ASN A 154 23.25 10.78 -7.73
CA ASN A 154 23.57 10.42 -9.11
C ASN A 154 24.14 9.00 -9.24
N THR A 155 24.62 8.42 -8.14
CA THR A 155 25.26 7.10 -8.15
C THR A 155 24.87 6.27 -6.94
N LEU A 156 24.84 4.96 -7.11
CA LEU A 156 24.57 4.03 -6.02
C LEU A 156 25.64 4.12 -4.92
N GLU A 157 26.91 4.32 -5.28
CA GLU A 157 28.00 4.47 -4.29
C GLU A 157 27.87 5.75 -3.48
N GLY A 158 27.49 6.87 -4.12
CA GLY A 158 27.19 8.11 -3.40
C GLY A 158 26.05 7.96 -2.39
N LEU A 159 25.00 7.21 -2.79
CA LEU A 159 23.91 6.88 -1.88
C LEU A 159 24.39 5.99 -0.71
N ILE A 160 25.22 4.97 -0.96
CA ILE A 160 25.79 4.12 0.10
C ILE A 160 26.60 4.95 1.09
N GLU A 161 27.42 5.88 0.61
CA GLU A 161 28.20 6.75 1.49
C GLU A 161 27.34 7.69 2.35
N SER A 162 26.15 8.05 1.90
CA SER A 162 25.20 8.87 2.66
C SER A 162 24.54 8.13 3.84
N PHE A 163 24.61 6.79 3.89
CA PHE A 163 24.01 6.04 5.00
C PHE A 163 24.73 6.31 6.31
N PRO A 164 23.99 6.52 7.40
CA PRO A 164 24.56 7.05 8.66
C PRO A 164 25.56 6.11 9.33
N SER A 165 25.42 4.79 9.16
CA SER A 165 26.24 3.80 9.88
C SER A 165 27.31 3.17 9.00
N ALA A 166 28.59 3.27 9.44
CA ALA A 166 29.73 2.61 8.78
C ALA A 166 29.61 1.07 8.78
N SER A 167 29.07 0.48 9.85
CA SER A 167 28.82 -0.97 9.89
C SER A 167 27.76 -1.37 8.88
N PHE A 168 26.69 -0.59 8.76
CA PHE A 168 25.63 -0.83 7.77
C PHE A 168 26.16 -0.72 6.34
N ARG A 169 26.95 0.33 6.02
CA ARG A 169 27.61 0.45 4.70
C ARG A 169 28.45 -0.78 4.36
N ARG A 170 29.19 -1.31 5.35
CA ARG A 170 29.97 -2.56 5.18
C ARG A 170 29.07 -3.76 4.91
N ASP A 171 27.94 -3.89 5.62
CA ASP A 171 26.99 -5.00 5.45
C ASP A 171 26.30 -4.92 4.07
N VAL A 172 25.94 -3.73 3.62
CA VAL A 172 25.45 -3.47 2.26
C VAL A 172 26.46 -3.93 1.21
N ARG A 173 27.73 -3.48 1.30
CA ARG A 173 28.78 -3.89 0.35
C ARG A 173 29.06 -5.40 0.42
N SER A 174 28.95 -6.00 1.61
CA SER A 174 29.04 -7.46 1.76
C SER A 174 27.89 -8.17 1.04
N GLY A 175 26.67 -7.67 1.19
CA GLY A 175 25.50 -8.19 0.49
C GLY A 175 25.67 -8.09 -1.02
N MET A 176 26.13 -6.96 -1.52
CA MET A 176 26.39 -6.76 -2.97
C MET A 176 27.43 -7.72 -3.53
N ARG A 177 28.42 -8.14 -2.75
CA ARG A 177 29.44 -9.11 -3.20
C ARG A 177 29.02 -10.57 -3.10
N LYS A 178 28.17 -10.91 -2.12
CA LYS A 178 27.80 -12.31 -1.80
C LYS A 178 26.60 -12.84 -2.58
N ASN A 179 25.77 -11.94 -3.11
CA ASN A 179 24.56 -12.33 -3.84
C ASN A 179 24.84 -12.18 -5.34
N GLU A 180 24.75 -13.30 -6.06
CA GLU A 180 25.31 -13.41 -7.39
C GLU A 180 24.30 -13.13 -8.50
N GLN A 181 23.04 -13.55 -8.34
CA GLN A 181 22.04 -13.44 -9.39
C GLN A 181 20.82 -12.67 -8.91
N LEU A 182 20.58 -11.54 -9.58
CA LEU A 182 19.34 -10.80 -9.49
C LEU A 182 18.49 -11.12 -10.71
N SER A 183 17.22 -11.43 -10.49
CA SER A 183 16.23 -11.60 -11.53
C SER A 183 14.96 -10.82 -11.19
N CYS A 184 14.18 -10.51 -12.21
CA CYS A 184 12.84 -9.98 -12.04
C CYS A 184 11.87 -11.10 -12.43
N ALA A 185 11.08 -11.58 -11.47
CA ALA A 185 10.09 -12.61 -11.73
C ALA A 185 8.95 -12.04 -12.60
N THR A 186 8.66 -12.72 -13.70
CA THR A 186 7.66 -12.29 -14.70
C THR A 186 6.65 -13.37 -15.05
N THR A 187 7.02 -14.64 -14.95
CA THR A 187 6.09 -15.74 -15.20
C THR A 187 5.24 -16.05 -13.95
N SER A 188 4.10 -16.66 -14.14
CA SER A 188 3.21 -17.04 -13.05
C SER A 188 3.90 -17.92 -12.00
N GLU A 189 4.73 -18.85 -12.46
CA GLU A 189 5.47 -19.78 -11.60
C GLU A 189 6.53 -19.05 -10.77
N GLU A 190 7.34 -18.19 -11.42
CA GLU A 190 8.35 -17.40 -10.70
C GLU A 190 7.74 -16.46 -9.67
N VAL A 191 6.64 -15.78 -10.05
CA VAL A 191 5.92 -14.86 -9.16
C VAL A 191 5.31 -15.62 -7.98
N ALA A 192 4.72 -16.80 -8.24
CA ALA A 192 4.16 -17.63 -7.17
C ALA A 192 5.23 -18.13 -6.19
N LEU A 193 6.39 -18.59 -6.68
CA LEU A 193 7.52 -19.01 -5.84
C LEU A 193 8.07 -17.86 -4.99
N ALA A 194 8.26 -16.69 -5.60
CA ALA A 194 8.73 -15.50 -4.88
C ALA A 194 7.71 -15.05 -3.82
N TYR A 195 6.41 -15.10 -4.15
CA TYR A 195 5.35 -14.77 -3.21
C TYR A 195 5.27 -15.76 -2.04
N ALA A 196 5.47 -17.06 -2.30
CA ALA A 196 5.52 -18.08 -1.27
C ALA A 196 6.62 -17.79 -0.23
N LEU A 197 7.81 -17.34 -0.67
CA LEU A 197 8.87 -16.91 0.24
C LEU A 197 8.46 -15.69 1.08
N CYS A 198 7.70 -14.75 0.51
CA CYS A 198 7.14 -13.64 1.30
C CYS A 198 6.11 -14.13 2.32
N GLN A 199 5.33 -15.14 1.99
CA GLN A 199 4.35 -15.75 2.88
C GLN A 199 5.02 -16.52 4.03
N GLU A 200 6.06 -17.31 3.76
CA GLU A 200 6.88 -17.94 4.77
C GLU A 200 7.42 -16.91 5.77
N ASN A 201 7.96 -15.79 5.26
CA ASN A 201 8.47 -14.73 6.11
C ASN A 201 7.35 -14.05 6.95
N ALA A 202 6.16 -13.91 6.41
CA ALA A 202 5.01 -13.38 7.15
C ALA A 202 4.59 -14.30 8.29
N ASP A 203 4.50 -15.61 8.02
CA ASP A 203 4.13 -16.63 8.99
C ASP A 203 5.17 -16.71 10.11
N GLU A 204 6.47 -16.71 9.78
CA GLU A 204 7.56 -16.70 10.78
C GLU A 204 7.52 -15.47 11.70
N ASN A 205 7.06 -14.33 11.20
CA ASN A 205 6.99 -13.07 11.96
C ASN A 205 5.60 -12.76 12.53
N GLY A 206 4.65 -13.69 12.40
CA GLY A 206 3.34 -13.62 13.02
C GLY A 206 2.38 -12.57 12.43
N TYR A 207 2.56 -12.19 11.18
CA TYR A 207 1.61 -11.34 10.47
C TYR A 207 1.03 -12.06 9.25
N GLN A 208 -0.12 -11.57 8.76
CA GLN A 208 -0.81 -12.16 7.62
C GLN A 208 -0.66 -11.27 6.39
N ILE A 209 -0.41 -11.89 5.26
CA ILE A 209 -0.53 -11.30 3.94
C ILE A 209 -1.69 -11.97 3.19
N LEU A 210 -2.09 -11.41 2.06
CA LEU A 210 -3.17 -11.96 1.23
C LEU A 210 -2.81 -13.34 0.70
N SER A 211 -3.79 -14.20 0.43
CA SER A 211 -3.50 -15.49 -0.20
C SER A 211 -3.05 -15.29 -1.65
N TRP A 212 -2.23 -16.21 -2.17
CA TRP A 212 -1.84 -16.17 -3.58
C TRP A 212 -3.06 -16.16 -4.52
N SER A 213 -4.09 -16.95 -4.19
CA SER A 213 -5.33 -16.99 -4.97
C SER A 213 -6.05 -15.64 -5.06
N ASP A 214 -5.91 -14.80 -4.03
CA ASP A 214 -6.60 -13.51 -3.97
C ASP A 214 -5.80 -12.38 -4.64
N ILE A 215 -4.47 -12.38 -4.52
CA ILE A 215 -3.65 -11.26 -4.98
C ILE A 215 -2.82 -11.59 -6.23
N GLY A 216 -2.51 -12.86 -6.47
CA GLY A 216 -1.62 -13.29 -7.57
C GLY A 216 -2.01 -12.75 -8.94
N PRO A 217 -3.29 -12.85 -9.38
CA PRO A 217 -3.73 -12.27 -10.64
C PRO A 217 -3.46 -10.76 -10.75
N THR A 218 -3.66 -10.02 -9.64
CA THR A 218 -3.37 -8.57 -9.59
C THR A 218 -1.88 -8.30 -9.73
N LEU A 219 -1.03 -9.06 -9.04
CA LEU A 219 0.42 -8.92 -9.14
C LEU A 219 0.91 -9.17 -10.56
N LEU A 220 0.43 -10.24 -11.21
CA LEU A 220 0.78 -10.56 -12.60
C LEU A 220 0.35 -9.44 -13.57
N THR A 221 -0.84 -8.89 -13.37
CA THR A 221 -1.32 -7.76 -14.18
C THR A 221 -0.43 -6.53 -14.01
N LEU A 222 -0.08 -6.18 -12.77
CA LEU A 222 0.79 -5.04 -12.48
C LEU A 222 2.22 -5.24 -12.99
N ILE A 223 2.74 -6.47 -12.96
CA ILE A 223 4.04 -6.83 -13.57
C ILE A 223 3.96 -6.63 -15.09
N GLY A 224 2.93 -7.18 -15.73
CA GLY A 224 2.72 -7.03 -17.17
C GLY A 224 2.60 -5.58 -17.64
N LYS A 225 2.07 -4.70 -16.79
CA LYS A 225 1.99 -3.25 -17.02
C LYS A 225 3.26 -2.47 -16.62
N GLY A 226 4.28 -3.15 -16.10
CA GLY A 226 5.53 -2.51 -15.64
C GLY A 226 5.40 -1.71 -14.33
N ARG A 227 4.26 -1.79 -13.64
CA ARG A 227 3.95 -1.06 -12.39
C ARG A 227 4.47 -1.74 -11.13
N LEU A 228 4.73 -3.05 -11.21
CA LEU A 228 5.32 -3.86 -10.16
C LEU A 228 6.61 -4.50 -10.66
N LYS A 229 7.66 -4.42 -9.85
CA LYS A 229 8.88 -5.22 -9.97
C LYS A 229 8.95 -6.22 -8.82
N LEU A 230 9.02 -7.49 -9.13
CA LEU A 230 9.26 -8.55 -8.16
C LEU A 230 10.69 -9.03 -8.32
N LEU A 231 11.59 -8.42 -7.56
CA LEU A 231 13.00 -8.77 -7.56
C LEU A 231 13.23 -10.06 -6.79
N THR A 232 14.01 -10.96 -7.35
CA THR A 232 14.42 -12.21 -6.73
C THR A 232 15.93 -12.35 -6.77
N THR A 233 16.50 -13.00 -5.78
CA THR A 233 17.90 -13.39 -5.80
C THR A 233 18.05 -14.89 -5.53
N THR A 234 18.89 -15.53 -6.30
CA THR A 234 19.22 -16.95 -6.18
C THR A 234 20.70 -17.13 -5.86
N SER A 235 21.02 -18.20 -5.17
CA SER A 235 22.38 -18.68 -4.98
C SER A 235 22.34 -20.21 -5.00
N ASP A 236 23.31 -20.83 -5.68
CA ASP A 236 23.38 -22.29 -5.84
C ASP A 236 22.07 -22.87 -6.42
N GLY A 237 21.44 -22.15 -7.34
CA GLY A 237 20.18 -22.54 -7.97
C GLY A 237 18.94 -22.44 -7.07
N GLN A 238 19.06 -21.92 -5.84
CA GLN A 238 17.99 -21.81 -4.88
C GLN A 238 17.56 -20.36 -4.67
N LEU A 239 16.26 -20.12 -4.58
CA LEU A 239 15.71 -18.83 -4.23
C LEU A 239 16.07 -18.45 -2.79
N LYS A 240 16.79 -17.35 -2.61
CA LYS A 240 17.30 -16.85 -1.32
C LYS A 240 16.56 -15.61 -0.83
N GLY A 241 15.99 -14.84 -1.73
CA GLY A 241 15.24 -13.64 -1.38
C GLY A 241 14.28 -13.19 -2.46
N ALA A 242 13.22 -12.53 -2.05
CA ALA A 242 12.24 -11.88 -2.90
C ALA A 242 11.79 -10.55 -2.29
N GLY A 243 11.47 -9.56 -3.15
CA GLY A 243 10.93 -8.29 -2.72
C GLY A 243 10.01 -7.69 -3.78
N LEU A 244 8.84 -7.19 -3.35
CA LEU A 244 7.83 -6.54 -4.19
C LEU A 244 7.98 -5.03 -4.11
N PHE A 245 8.16 -4.39 -5.26
CA PHE A 245 8.38 -2.95 -5.41
C PHE A 245 7.37 -2.38 -6.41
N LEU A 246 6.45 -1.57 -5.90
CA LEU A 246 5.41 -0.92 -6.70
C LEU A 246 5.81 0.51 -7.03
N LYS A 247 5.77 0.84 -8.32
CA LYS A 247 5.96 2.20 -8.83
C LYS A 247 4.63 2.93 -8.87
N ALA A 248 4.59 4.14 -8.32
CA ALA A 248 3.49 5.08 -8.52
C ALA A 248 4.03 6.50 -8.34
N GLY A 249 3.64 7.42 -9.21
CA GLY A 249 4.23 8.75 -9.24
C GLY A 249 5.74 8.68 -9.47
N GLN A 250 6.49 9.48 -8.72
CA GLN A 250 7.94 9.61 -8.85
C GLN A 250 8.72 8.80 -7.81
N TYR A 251 8.20 7.64 -7.38
CA TYR A 251 8.89 6.80 -6.40
C TYR A 251 8.47 5.32 -6.45
N TYR A 252 9.34 4.49 -5.89
CA TYR A 252 9.02 3.09 -5.62
C TYR A 252 8.59 2.90 -4.17
N THR A 253 7.64 2.00 -3.95
CA THR A 253 7.24 1.54 -2.62
C THR A 253 7.58 0.06 -2.44
N TYR A 254 8.40 -0.25 -1.44
CA TYR A 254 8.58 -1.61 -0.96
C TYR A 254 7.35 -2.06 -0.18
N VAL A 255 6.64 -3.04 -0.71
CA VAL A 255 5.40 -3.55 -0.14
C VAL A 255 5.66 -4.68 0.83
N MET A 256 6.42 -5.68 0.40
CA MET A 256 6.77 -6.84 1.20
C MET A 256 7.99 -7.56 0.61
N GLY A 257 8.57 -8.46 1.40
CA GLY A 257 9.61 -9.36 0.94
C GLY A 257 9.89 -10.45 1.95
N GLY A 258 10.67 -11.42 1.51
CA GLY A 258 11.12 -12.54 2.32
C GLY A 258 12.57 -12.89 1.99
N THR A 259 13.31 -13.40 2.96
CA THR A 259 14.67 -13.90 2.77
C THR A 259 14.89 -15.17 3.57
N LYS A 260 15.58 -16.13 2.97
CA LYS A 260 16.03 -17.32 3.72
C LYS A 260 17.12 -16.91 4.70
N LYS A 261 17.00 -17.41 5.93
CA LYS A 261 18.01 -17.20 6.98
C LYS A 261 19.19 -18.14 6.74
N GLU A 262 20.38 -17.59 6.65
CA GLU A 262 21.61 -18.34 6.40
C GLU A 262 22.71 -17.99 7.40
N LYS A 263 23.59 -18.96 7.67
CA LYS A 263 24.80 -18.79 8.50
C LYS A 263 26.00 -19.31 7.71
N PRO A 264 27.03 -18.45 7.46
CA PRO A 264 27.07 -17.01 7.72
C PRO A 264 26.07 -16.23 6.87
N THR A 265 25.61 -15.08 7.36
CA THR A 265 24.63 -14.26 6.64
C THR A 265 25.18 -13.75 5.30
N ARG A 266 24.32 -13.78 4.27
CA ARG A 266 24.59 -13.21 2.96
C ARG A 266 24.14 -11.75 2.83
N HIS A 267 23.49 -11.21 3.86
CA HIS A 267 22.87 -9.88 3.82
C HIS A 267 21.88 -9.70 2.62
N THR A 268 21.13 -10.73 2.32
CA THR A 268 20.22 -10.80 1.16
C THR A 268 19.17 -9.68 1.18
N GLY A 269 18.65 -9.32 2.36
CA GLY A 269 17.74 -8.20 2.50
C GLY A 269 18.38 -6.86 2.13
N HIS A 270 19.64 -6.62 2.51
CA HIS A 270 20.38 -5.42 2.11
C HIS A 270 20.56 -5.39 0.58
N TYR A 271 20.95 -6.52 -0.01
CA TYR A 271 21.13 -6.64 -1.45
C TYR A 271 19.87 -6.28 -2.23
N LEU A 272 18.71 -6.87 -1.87
CA LEU A 272 17.45 -6.60 -2.56
C LEU A 272 17.03 -5.14 -2.44
N GLN A 273 17.16 -4.54 -1.25
CA GLN A 273 16.85 -3.12 -1.06
C GLN A 273 17.79 -2.22 -1.88
N MET A 274 19.09 -2.55 -1.92
CA MET A 274 20.06 -1.80 -2.73
C MET A 274 19.77 -1.91 -4.23
N LYS A 275 19.36 -3.07 -4.71
CA LYS A 275 18.97 -3.24 -6.12
C LYS A 275 17.69 -2.48 -6.48
N ALA A 276 16.75 -2.39 -5.56
CA ALA A 276 15.57 -1.54 -5.73
C ALA A 276 15.93 -0.03 -5.76
N LEU A 277 16.85 0.40 -4.90
CA LEU A 277 17.37 1.78 -4.89
C LEU A 277 18.15 2.10 -6.16
N GLU A 278 18.99 1.17 -6.63
CA GLU A 278 19.72 1.31 -7.90
C GLU A 278 18.75 1.48 -9.08
N MET A 279 17.72 0.64 -9.14
CA MET A 279 16.66 0.74 -10.14
C MET A 279 15.93 2.09 -10.07
N ALA A 280 15.58 2.55 -8.86
CA ALA A 280 14.93 3.84 -8.66
C ALA A 280 15.81 5.01 -9.15
N LEU A 281 17.12 4.98 -8.85
CA LEU A 281 18.09 5.97 -9.35
C LEU A 281 18.20 5.95 -10.87
N GLN A 282 18.28 4.76 -11.49
CA GLN A 282 18.38 4.61 -12.95
C GLN A 282 17.13 5.12 -13.67
N GLU A 283 15.97 5.00 -13.06
CA GLU A 283 14.70 5.50 -13.59
C GLU A 283 14.43 6.97 -13.22
N GLY A 284 15.37 7.65 -12.56
CA GLY A 284 15.24 9.06 -12.19
C GLY A 284 14.13 9.35 -11.18
N MET A 285 13.88 8.41 -10.26
CA MET A 285 12.87 8.60 -9.22
C MET A 285 13.33 9.61 -8.17
N ASP A 286 12.41 10.42 -7.64
CA ASP A 286 12.69 11.37 -6.56
C ASP A 286 12.96 10.68 -5.22
N GLY A 287 12.46 9.45 -5.05
CA GLY A 287 12.62 8.75 -3.79
C GLY A 287 12.19 7.30 -3.78
N TYR A 288 12.35 6.72 -2.60
CA TYR A 288 12.03 5.33 -2.33
C TYR A 288 11.35 5.21 -0.95
N ASN A 289 10.15 4.67 -0.93
CA ASN A 289 9.41 4.38 0.29
C ASN A 289 9.67 2.95 0.74
N ILE A 290 10.54 2.76 1.74
CA ILE A 290 10.82 1.44 2.31
C ILE A 290 9.71 0.92 3.25
N SER A 291 8.61 1.66 3.36
CA SER A 291 7.45 1.44 4.23
C SER A 291 7.72 1.56 5.73
N LEU A 292 6.71 1.99 6.50
CA LEU A 292 6.83 2.18 7.95
C LEU A 292 6.69 0.89 8.76
N GLY A 293 6.02 -0.13 8.23
CA GLY A 293 5.67 -1.33 8.97
C GLY A 293 6.86 -2.23 9.33
N GLY A 294 6.65 -3.13 10.29
CA GLY A 294 7.58 -4.17 10.73
C GLY A 294 7.80 -4.20 12.24
N SER A 295 8.47 -5.27 12.70
CA SER A 295 8.97 -5.36 14.07
C SER A 295 10.04 -4.29 14.34
N GLU A 296 10.42 -4.09 15.60
CA GLU A 296 11.45 -3.10 15.96
C GLU A 296 12.78 -3.35 15.22
N GLY A 297 13.18 -4.62 15.07
CA GLY A 297 14.38 -4.97 14.28
C GLY A 297 14.25 -4.62 12.79
N VAL A 298 13.06 -4.80 12.20
CA VAL A 298 12.79 -4.42 10.81
C VAL A 298 12.76 -2.90 10.66
N LYS A 299 12.20 -2.16 11.62
CA LYS A 299 12.21 -0.69 11.62
C LYS A 299 13.64 -0.15 11.74
N ALA A 300 14.44 -0.72 12.64
CA ALA A 300 15.86 -0.35 12.78
C ALA A 300 16.65 -0.63 11.49
N PHE A 301 16.44 -1.80 10.86
CA PHE A 301 17.01 -2.12 9.56
C PHE A 301 16.64 -1.07 8.50
N LYS A 302 15.37 -0.74 8.39
CA LYS A 302 14.88 0.28 7.43
C LYS A 302 15.48 1.66 7.71
N GLY A 303 15.54 2.06 8.98
CA GLY A 303 16.14 3.33 9.41
C GLY A 303 17.63 3.47 9.06
N SER A 304 18.35 2.34 8.94
CA SER A 304 19.76 2.32 8.55
C SER A 304 20.03 2.79 7.11
N PHE A 305 18.99 2.86 6.27
CA PHE A 305 19.07 3.46 4.93
C PHE A 305 18.98 5.01 4.95
N GLY A 306 19.08 5.65 6.11
CA GLY A 306 18.96 7.10 6.23
C GLY A 306 17.56 7.63 6.00
N THR A 307 16.55 6.80 6.31
CA THR A 307 15.15 7.12 6.03
C THR A 307 14.60 8.20 6.95
N VAL A 308 13.67 9.00 6.41
CA VAL A 308 12.86 9.95 7.18
C VAL A 308 11.44 9.43 7.24
N PRO A 309 10.89 9.15 8.43
CA PRO A 309 9.52 8.69 8.57
C PRO A 309 8.52 9.85 8.48
N TYR A 310 7.48 9.68 7.67
CA TYR A 310 6.35 10.59 7.54
C TYR A 310 5.07 9.84 7.89
N TYR A 311 4.38 10.28 8.93
CA TYR A 311 3.17 9.62 9.42
C TYR A 311 1.91 10.31 8.91
N PHE A 312 1.01 9.52 8.32
CA PHE A 312 -0.33 9.98 7.90
C PHE A 312 -1.38 9.76 8.99
N ASN A 313 -0.98 9.42 10.21
CA ASN A 313 -1.92 9.24 11.33
C ASN A 313 -2.78 10.47 11.56
N GLU A 314 -2.23 11.64 11.31
CA GLU A 314 -2.90 12.93 11.37
C GLU A 314 -3.60 13.29 10.04
N GLY A 315 -3.52 12.42 9.04
CA GLY A 315 -4.15 12.57 7.72
C GLY A 315 -5.28 11.59 7.43
N THR A 316 -5.60 10.69 8.38
CA THR A 316 -6.75 9.78 8.23
C THR A 316 -7.95 10.33 8.98
N TYR A 317 -9.02 10.57 8.25
CA TYR A 317 -10.23 11.19 8.75
C TYR A 317 -11.44 10.35 8.40
N TYR A 318 -12.49 10.44 9.23
CA TYR A 318 -13.76 9.82 8.93
C TYR A 318 -14.93 10.75 9.26
N ARG A 319 -16.03 10.57 8.55
CA ARG A 319 -17.30 11.23 8.83
C ARG A 319 -18.39 10.18 9.00
N VAL A 320 -19.14 10.31 10.11
CA VAL A 320 -20.25 9.41 10.39
C VAL A 320 -21.48 9.88 9.61
N LEU A 321 -22.02 9.00 8.77
CA LEU A 321 -23.20 9.26 7.93
C LEU A 321 -24.48 8.67 8.54
N LYS A 322 -24.36 7.53 9.26
CA LYS A 322 -25.48 6.84 9.92
C LYS A 322 -25.08 6.51 11.36
N PRO A 323 -25.28 7.46 12.32
CA PRO A 323 -24.77 7.34 13.68
C PRO A 323 -25.20 6.07 14.41
N ILE A 324 -26.50 5.72 14.35
CA ILE A 324 -27.05 4.54 15.04
C ILE A 324 -26.40 3.26 14.48
N ARG A 325 -26.35 3.11 13.16
CA ARG A 325 -25.76 1.93 12.52
C ARG A 325 -24.26 1.82 12.81
N PHE A 326 -23.55 2.94 12.80
CA PHE A 326 -22.12 2.94 13.12
C PHE A 326 -21.87 2.58 14.59
N LYS A 327 -22.69 3.06 15.53
CA LYS A 327 -22.60 2.69 16.94
C LYS A 327 -22.82 1.19 17.16
N ILE A 328 -23.82 0.59 16.49
CA ILE A 328 -24.08 -0.85 16.53
C ILE A 328 -22.87 -1.64 15.95
N PHE A 329 -22.33 -1.21 14.81
CA PHE A 329 -21.14 -1.83 14.24
C PHE A 329 -19.93 -1.76 15.19
N ARG A 330 -19.67 -0.60 15.80
CA ARG A 330 -18.59 -0.44 16.78
C ARG A 330 -18.73 -1.37 17.97
N TYR A 331 -19.95 -1.50 18.49
CA TYR A 331 -20.24 -2.48 19.56
C TYR A 331 -19.93 -3.91 19.11
N PHE A 332 -20.39 -4.29 17.92
CA PHE A 332 -20.10 -5.60 17.32
C PHE A 332 -18.58 -5.83 17.16
N ASP A 333 -17.87 -4.90 16.58
CA ASP A 333 -16.42 -5.03 16.30
C ASP A 333 -15.59 -5.13 17.59
N THR A 334 -15.98 -4.39 18.63
CA THR A 334 -15.27 -4.37 19.90
C THR A 334 -15.59 -5.56 20.79
N TRP A 335 -16.86 -5.94 20.90
CA TRP A 335 -17.32 -6.89 21.89
C TRP A 335 -17.64 -8.29 21.37
N ILE A 336 -18.12 -8.40 20.13
CA ILE A 336 -18.56 -9.68 19.57
C ILE A 336 -17.46 -10.37 18.76
N LYS A 337 -16.73 -9.60 17.96
CA LYS A 337 -15.68 -10.12 17.07
C LYS A 337 -14.57 -10.91 17.78
N PRO A 338 -14.04 -10.49 18.97
CA PRO A 338 -13.04 -11.26 19.70
C PRO A 338 -13.49 -12.70 20.04
N TYR A 339 -14.80 -12.90 20.17
CA TYR A 339 -15.41 -14.21 20.50
C TYR A 339 -15.89 -14.98 19.27
N LYS A 340 -15.63 -14.50 18.05
CA LYS A 340 -16.11 -15.10 16.79
C LYS A 340 -15.73 -16.58 16.67
N GLY A 341 -14.55 -16.98 17.10
CA GLY A 341 -14.11 -18.37 17.10
C GLY A 341 -14.93 -19.27 18.05
N HIS A 342 -15.31 -18.77 19.22
CA HIS A 342 -16.17 -19.45 20.16
C HIS A 342 -17.61 -19.54 19.67
N ILE A 343 -18.12 -18.45 19.08
CA ILE A 343 -19.46 -18.39 18.51
C ILE A 343 -19.58 -19.34 17.31
N ALA A 344 -18.58 -19.41 16.44
CA ALA A 344 -18.57 -20.33 15.31
C ALA A 344 -18.54 -21.82 15.76
N LYS A 345 -17.79 -22.14 16.83
CA LYS A 345 -17.79 -23.48 17.43
C LYS A 345 -19.16 -23.82 18.06
N LEU A 346 -19.80 -22.84 18.70
CA LEU A 346 -21.13 -23.00 19.30
C LEU A 346 -22.17 -23.25 18.21
N LEU A 347 -22.18 -22.44 17.16
CA LEU A 347 -23.10 -22.61 16.02
C LEU A 347 -22.93 -23.93 15.29
N LYS A 348 -21.68 -24.42 15.13
CA LYS A 348 -21.42 -25.78 14.59
C LYS A 348 -21.97 -26.89 15.49
N ARG A 349 -21.93 -26.73 16.83
CA ARG A 349 -22.52 -27.68 17.78
C ARG A 349 -24.05 -27.70 17.68
N ILE A 350 -24.69 -26.51 17.61
CA ILE A 350 -26.14 -26.38 17.47
C ILE A 350 -26.63 -26.99 16.15
N LYS A 351 -25.86 -26.79 15.06
CA LYS A 351 -26.22 -27.36 13.75
C LYS A 351 -26.14 -28.90 13.75
N ARG A 352 -25.14 -29.48 14.40
CA ARG A 352 -25.04 -30.96 14.60
C ARG A 352 -26.17 -31.51 15.45
N TYR A 353 -26.66 -30.76 16.44
CA TYR A 353 -27.74 -31.20 17.33
C TYR A 353 -29.12 -31.20 16.65
N ASN A 354 -29.28 -30.45 15.56
CA ASN A 354 -30.53 -30.37 14.76
C ASN A 354 -30.52 -31.30 13.53
N GLU A 355 -29.41 -32.00 13.27
CA GLU A 355 -29.26 -32.97 12.18
C GLU A 355 -29.26 -34.43 12.67
N ASP A 356 -29.23 -34.66 14.01
CA ASP A 356 -29.45 -35.92 14.73
C ASP A 356 -30.90 -35.93 15.28
#